data_c8dba394638b9ab08f30489f3739e0ab
#
_entry.id   c8dba394638b9ab08f30489f3739e0ab
#
_cell.length_a   1.000
_cell.length_b   1.000
_cell.length_c   1.000
_cell.angle_alpha   90.00
_cell.angle_beta   90.00
_cell.angle_gamma   90.00
#
_symmetry.space_group_name_H-M   'P 1'
#
loop_
_entity.id
_entity.type
_entity.pdbx_description
1 polymer ?
#
loop_
_entity_poly.entity_id
_entity_poly.type
_entity_poly.pdbx_seq_one_letter_code
_entity_poly.pdbx_strand_id
1 'polypeptide(L)'
;MRGGERKRFSTKYVHNKALLEQWKELEIVELQTKLALIKQLANGGDWERIERQIEALQGKKSILSRILDKFPGFYGKFACLHFAPFLGEAIATEEQRDAFETIIRYLDGITMTIPDDVREYIDEATRNTDAAVPQNASAALAAAMADPERYIRDNREMLDRYRAVAESEEYKASPAYRLQECLKRLQRESGYNDVFIPAVQRLSPAYGEYYKTLQAANGVFQRHFQQE
;
A
#
# COMPACT_ATOMS: atom_id res chain seq x y z
N MET A 1 21.48 33.53 7.29
CA MET A 1 20.71 32.48 8.03
C MET A 1 19.18 32.49 7.82
N ARG A 2 18.57 33.21 6.87
CA ARG A 2 17.11 33.27 6.68
C ARG A 2 16.54 32.40 5.55
N GLY A 3 17.38 31.69 4.78
CA GLY A 3 16.95 30.89 3.64
C GLY A 3 16.54 29.43 3.97
N GLY A 4 17.12 28.84 5.03
CA GLY A 4 16.88 27.44 5.40
C GLY A 4 15.54 27.21 6.11
N GLU A 5 15.08 28.18 6.88
CA GLU A 5 13.80 28.08 7.60
C GLU A 5 12.59 28.20 6.66
N ARG A 6 12.64 29.09 5.66
CA ARG A 6 11.56 29.20 4.64
C ARG A 6 11.42 27.95 3.80
N LYS A 7 12.52 27.25 3.46
CA LYS A 7 12.45 25.95 2.76
C LYS A 7 11.82 24.86 3.64
N ARG A 8 12.22 24.78 4.92
CA ARG A 8 11.64 23.79 5.88
C ARG A 8 10.14 24.01 6.11
N PHE A 9 9.67 25.24 6.24
CA PHE A 9 8.24 25.54 6.37
C PHE A 9 7.46 25.21 5.10
N SER A 10 8.00 25.51 3.92
CA SER A 10 7.39 25.18 2.64
C SER A 10 7.24 23.66 2.45
N THR A 11 8.27 22.90 2.78
CA THR A 11 8.27 21.42 2.63
C THR A 11 7.26 20.76 3.57
N LYS A 12 7.20 21.16 4.84
CA LYS A 12 6.17 20.69 5.78
C LYS A 12 4.74 21.01 5.32
N TYR A 13 4.53 22.19 4.77
CA TYR A 13 3.21 22.61 4.30
C TYR A 13 2.76 21.81 3.08
N VAL A 14 3.64 21.54 2.13
CA VAL A 14 3.35 20.73 0.94
C VAL A 14 3.10 19.26 1.31
N HIS A 15 3.90 18.71 2.21
CA HIS A 15 3.69 17.33 2.72
C HIS A 15 2.33 17.19 3.42
N ASN A 16 2.01 18.11 4.31
CA ASN A 16 0.70 18.13 4.99
C ASN A 16 -0.46 18.34 4.01
N LYS A 17 -0.27 19.10 2.94
CA LYS A 17 -1.30 19.32 1.93
C LYS A 17 -1.59 18.03 1.13
N ALA A 18 -0.56 17.31 0.66
CA ALA A 18 -0.73 16.07 -0.07
C ALA A 18 -1.36 14.97 0.79
N LEU A 19 -0.96 14.84 2.05
CA LEU A 19 -1.63 13.96 3.01
C LEU A 19 -3.08 14.36 3.23
N LEU A 20 -3.37 15.65 3.38
CA LEU A 20 -4.72 16.16 3.56
C LEU A 20 -5.61 15.87 2.35
N GLU A 21 -5.10 16.00 1.13
CA GLU A 21 -5.81 15.66 -0.10
C GLU A 21 -6.16 14.17 -0.14
N GLN A 22 -5.21 13.28 0.20
CA GLN A 22 -5.45 11.83 0.28
C GLN A 22 -6.53 11.46 1.31
N TRP A 23 -6.46 12.07 2.50
CA TRP A 23 -7.49 11.90 3.52
C TRP A 23 -8.86 12.35 3.03
N LYS A 24 -8.92 13.48 2.31
CA LYS A 24 -10.16 13.98 1.73
C LYS A 24 -10.72 13.04 0.66
N GLU A 25 -9.89 12.48 -0.19
CA GLU A 25 -10.32 11.49 -1.19
C GLU A 25 -10.90 10.23 -0.52
N LEU A 26 -10.24 9.67 0.49
CA LEU A 26 -10.76 8.54 1.26
C LEU A 26 -12.08 8.90 1.98
N GLU A 27 -12.15 10.09 2.57
CA GLU A 27 -13.35 10.59 3.23
C GLU A 27 -14.54 10.76 2.26
N ILE A 28 -14.29 11.28 1.04
CA ILE A 28 -15.32 11.42 -0.01
C ILE A 28 -15.86 10.04 -0.41
N VAL A 29 -15.00 9.07 -0.67
CA VAL A 29 -15.42 7.70 -1.03
C VAL A 29 -16.24 7.06 0.10
N GLU A 30 -15.81 7.24 1.34
CA GLU A 30 -16.55 6.75 2.51
C GLU A 30 -17.96 7.40 2.61
N LEU A 31 -18.03 8.71 2.49
CA LEU A 31 -19.30 9.46 2.55
C LEU A 31 -20.25 9.07 1.43
N GLN A 32 -19.74 8.89 0.21
CA GLN A 32 -20.55 8.42 -0.92
C GLN A 32 -21.11 7.02 -0.67
N THR A 33 -20.29 6.12 -0.12
CA THR A 33 -20.72 4.76 0.21
C THR A 33 -21.75 4.77 1.35
N LYS A 34 -21.53 5.54 2.41
CA LYS A 34 -22.51 5.73 3.49
C LYS A 34 -23.82 6.28 2.99
N LEU A 35 -23.78 7.27 2.09
CA LEU A 35 -24.98 7.85 1.48
C LEU A 35 -25.76 6.80 0.68
N ALA A 36 -25.06 5.93 -0.07
CA ALA A 36 -25.69 4.84 -0.81
C ALA A 36 -26.37 3.83 0.13
N LEU A 37 -25.74 3.51 1.26
CA LEU A 37 -26.31 2.61 2.29
C LEU A 37 -27.55 3.23 2.96
N ILE A 38 -27.51 4.51 3.29
CA ILE A 38 -28.67 5.24 3.85
C ILE A 38 -29.84 5.25 2.85
N LYS A 39 -29.56 5.46 1.56
CA LYS A 39 -30.60 5.38 0.50
C LYS A 39 -31.20 3.97 0.39
N GLN A 40 -30.38 2.92 0.51
CA GLN A 40 -30.88 1.54 0.55
C GLN A 40 -31.79 1.31 1.75
N LEU A 41 -31.43 1.82 2.92
CA LEU A 41 -32.24 1.72 4.12
C LEU A 41 -33.59 2.44 3.96
N ALA A 42 -33.57 3.66 3.41
CA ALA A 42 -34.78 4.45 3.15
C ALA A 42 -35.74 3.76 2.17
N ASN A 43 -35.23 2.90 1.30
CA ASN A 43 -35.99 2.07 0.35
C ASN A 43 -36.39 0.68 0.90
N GLY A 44 -36.33 0.49 2.22
CA GLY A 44 -36.72 -0.79 2.87
C GLY A 44 -35.65 -1.85 2.92
N GLY A 45 -34.38 -1.44 2.82
CA GLY A 45 -33.25 -2.36 2.96
C GLY A 45 -33.11 -2.94 4.37
N ASP A 46 -32.51 -4.12 4.46
CA ASP A 46 -32.24 -4.83 5.70
C ASP A 46 -31.24 -4.06 6.59
N TRP A 47 -31.71 -3.66 7.80
CA TRP A 47 -30.94 -2.90 8.77
C TRP A 47 -29.65 -3.61 9.21
N GLU A 48 -29.73 -4.87 9.59
CA GLU A 48 -28.58 -5.63 10.08
C GLU A 48 -27.47 -5.76 9.01
N ARG A 49 -27.89 -5.94 7.75
CA ARG A 49 -26.94 -5.96 6.62
C ARG A 49 -26.27 -4.63 6.44
N ILE A 50 -27.01 -3.53 6.51
CA ILE A 50 -26.48 -2.17 6.32
C ILE A 50 -25.54 -1.79 7.47
N GLU A 51 -25.89 -2.14 8.72
CA GLU A 51 -25.06 -1.92 9.89
C GLU A 51 -23.69 -2.61 9.74
N ARG A 52 -23.66 -3.91 9.38
CA ARG A 52 -22.42 -4.66 9.10
C ARG A 52 -21.57 -4.00 8.00
N GLN A 53 -22.21 -3.45 6.97
CA GLN A 53 -21.49 -2.74 5.90
C GLN A 53 -20.87 -1.43 6.38
N ILE A 54 -21.55 -0.68 7.25
CA ILE A 54 -21.03 0.54 7.86
C ILE A 54 -19.82 0.22 8.76
N GLU A 55 -19.92 -0.82 9.58
CA GLU A 55 -18.81 -1.28 10.42
C GLU A 55 -17.58 -1.69 9.57
N ALA A 56 -17.80 -2.42 8.48
CA ALA A 56 -16.74 -2.80 7.55
C ALA A 56 -16.04 -1.58 6.93
N LEU A 57 -16.79 -0.54 6.54
CA LEU A 57 -16.23 0.71 6.03
C LEU A 57 -15.38 1.45 7.07
N GLN A 58 -15.83 1.47 8.32
CA GLN A 58 -15.08 2.08 9.43
C GLN A 58 -13.79 1.30 9.70
N GLY A 59 -13.86 -0.02 9.71
CA GLY A 59 -12.71 -0.88 9.85
C GLY A 59 -11.68 -0.69 8.74
N LYS A 60 -12.13 -0.67 7.48
CA LYS A 60 -11.30 -0.37 6.32
C LYS A 60 -10.58 0.97 6.46
N LYS A 61 -11.31 2.03 6.78
CA LYS A 61 -10.75 3.37 6.99
C LYS A 61 -9.70 3.36 8.09
N SER A 62 -9.96 2.67 9.19
CA SER A 62 -9.06 2.57 10.32
C SER A 62 -7.71 1.94 9.93
N ILE A 63 -7.71 0.91 9.09
CA ILE A 63 -6.48 0.27 8.58
C ILE A 63 -5.77 1.19 7.58
N LEU A 64 -6.49 1.71 6.57
CA LEU A 64 -5.89 2.53 5.52
C LEU A 64 -5.28 3.83 6.07
N SER A 65 -5.93 4.47 7.05
CA SER A 65 -5.37 5.65 7.69
C SER A 65 -4.05 5.36 8.40
N ARG A 66 -3.95 4.24 9.12
CA ARG A 66 -2.71 3.83 9.76
C ARG A 66 -1.61 3.53 8.76
N ILE A 67 -1.95 2.90 7.62
CA ILE A 67 -0.98 2.67 6.54
C ILE A 67 -0.42 4.00 6.04
N LEU A 68 -1.28 5.00 5.78
CA LEU A 68 -0.84 6.33 5.33
C LEU A 68 0.01 7.06 6.38
N ASP A 69 -0.33 6.94 7.66
CA ASP A 69 0.44 7.55 8.76
C ASP A 69 1.84 6.94 8.92
N LYS A 70 1.96 5.63 8.69
CA LYS A 70 3.22 4.89 8.86
C LYS A 70 4.11 4.90 7.62
N PHE A 71 3.50 4.92 6.43
CA PHE A 71 4.20 4.86 5.15
C PHE A 71 3.98 6.17 4.37
N PRO A 72 4.90 7.13 4.45
CA PRO A 72 4.70 8.44 3.86
C PRO A 72 4.80 8.45 2.33
N GLY A 73 4.17 9.43 1.73
CA GLY A 73 4.29 9.76 0.32
C GLY A 73 3.66 8.72 -0.62
N PHE A 74 4.29 8.55 -1.78
CA PHE A 74 3.79 7.65 -2.84
C PHE A 74 3.72 6.18 -2.38
N TYR A 75 4.57 5.78 -1.43
CA TYR A 75 4.61 4.40 -0.94
C TYR A 75 3.37 4.05 -0.10
N GLY A 76 2.92 4.97 0.76
CA GLY A 76 1.67 4.81 1.50
C GLY A 76 0.46 4.73 0.58
N LYS A 77 0.42 5.55 -0.49
CA LYS A 77 -0.61 5.46 -1.53
C LYS A 77 -0.63 4.10 -2.21
N PHE A 78 0.53 3.61 -2.63
CA PHE A 78 0.64 2.30 -3.26
C PHE A 78 0.17 1.18 -2.33
N ALA A 79 0.59 1.20 -1.06
CA ALA A 79 0.14 0.23 -0.06
C ALA A 79 -1.39 0.28 0.16
N CYS A 80 -1.97 1.47 0.22
CA CYS A 80 -3.43 1.63 0.31
C CYS A 80 -4.15 1.06 -0.91
N LEU A 81 -3.68 1.34 -2.13
CA LEU A 81 -4.27 0.76 -3.35
C LEU A 81 -4.16 -0.75 -3.38
N HIS A 82 -3.06 -1.30 -2.87
CA HIS A 82 -2.85 -2.75 -2.79
C HIS A 82 -3.82 -3.43 -1.83
N PHE A 83 -4.03 -2.90 -0.64
CA PHE A 83 -4.85 -3.54 0.39
C PHE A 83 -6.35 -3.16 0.32
N ALA A 84 -6.68 -1.96 -0.16
CA ALA A 84 -8.05 -1.44 -0.14
C ALA A 84 -9.12 -2.36 -0.76
N PRO A 85 -8.86 -3.10 -1.86
CA PRO A 85 -9.83 -4.03 -2.45
C PRO A 85 -10.25 -5.15 -1.51
N PHE A 86 -9.37 -5.54 -0.58
CA PHE A 86 -9.53 -6.69 0.31
C PHE A 86 -10.03 -6.35 1.71
N LEU A 87 -10.15 -5.07 2.05
CA LEU A 87 -10.52 -4.60 3.40
C LEU A 87 -12.00 -4.16 3.51
N GLY A 88 -12.81 -4.40 2.47
CA GLY A 88 -14.18 -3.90 2.40
C GLY A 88 -15.25 -4.89 2.86
N GLU A 89 -14.88 -6.10 3.26
CA GLU A 89 -15.81 -7.12 3.72
C GLU A 89 -16.17 -6.92 5.19
N ALA A 90 -17.40 -7.26 5.55
CA ALA A 90 -17.87 -7.21 6.92
C ALA A 90 -17.13 -8.26 7.78
N ILE A 91 -16.76 -7.89 9.00
CA ILE A 91 -16.19 -8.81 9.98
C ILE A 91 -17.34 -9.69 10.51
N ALA A 92 -17.42 -10.92 10.02
CA ALA A 92 -18.52 -11.83 10.31
C ALA A 92 -18.18 -12.88 11.39
N THR A 93 -16.89 -13.16 11.60
CA THR A 93 -16.43 -14.21 12.52
C THR A 93 -15.52 -13.62 13.61
N GLU A 94 -15.39 -14.35 14.72
CA GLU A 94 -14.47 -14.00 15.80
C GLU A 94 -13.02 -14.04 15.30
N GLU A 95 -12.66 -14.99 14.45
CA GLU A 95 -11.34 -15.09 13.83
C GLU A 95 -11.00 -13.84 12.99
N GLN A 96 -11.96 -13.32 12.24
CA GLN A 96 -11.78 -12.06 11.49
C GLN A 96 -11.63 -10.85 12.42
N ARG A 97 -12.33 -10.84 13.56
CA ARG A 97 -12.21 -9.79 14.58
C ARG A 97 -10.82 -9.79 15.20
N ASP A 98 -10.33 -10.94 15.61
CA ASP A 98 -8.97 -11.11 16.14
C ASP A 98 -7.89 -10.71 15.11
N ALA A 99 -8.13 -11.05 13.84
CA ALA A 99 -7.26 -10.68 12.75
C ALA A 99 -7.22 -9.16 12.56
N PHE A 100 -8.38 -8.49 12.59
CA PHE A 100 -8.48 -7.03 12.51
C PHE A 100 -7.72 -6.36 13.66
N GLU A 101 -7.92 -6.79 14.89
CA GLU A 101 -7.21 -6.26 16.06
C GLU A 101 -5.70 -6.48 15.96
N THR A 102 -5.28 -7.61 15.43
CA THR A 102 -3.87 -7.91 15.17
C THR A 102 -3.26 -6.95 14.15
N ILE A 103 -3.98 -6.65 13.06
CA ILE A 103 -3.56 -5.67 12.06
C ILE A 103 -3.42 -4.27 12.68
N ILE A 104 -4.42 -3.84 13.46
CA ILE A 104 -4.40 -2.54 14.13
C ILE A 104 -3.21 -2.44 15.09
N ARG A 105 -3.02 -3.45 15.94
CA ARG A 105 -1.91 -3.49 16.90
C ARG A 105 -0.55 -3.49 16.21
N TYR A 106 -0.41 -4.23 15.12
CA TYR A 106 0.79 -4.23 14.30
C TYR A 106 1.09 -2.84 13.72
N LEU A 107 0.09 -2.21 13.08
CA LEU A 107 0.26 -0.88 12.48
C LEU A 107 0.52 0.20 13.53
N ASP A 108 -0.09 0.13 14.70
CA ASP A 108 0.18 1.08 15.79
C ASP A 108 1.60 0.90 16.37
N GLY A 109 2.08 -0.33 16.43
CA GLY A 109 3.40 -0.66 16.98
C GLY A 109 4.58 -0.49 16.03
N ILE A 110 4.34 -0.46 14.71
CA ILE A 110 5.42 -0.37 13.73
C ILE A 110 6.09 1.01 13.76
N THR A 111 7.42 0.99 13.77
CA THR A 111 8.23 2.20 13.69
C THR A 111 9.24 2.06 12.55
N MET A 112 9.19 2.98 11.60
CA MET A 112 10.15 3.02 10.50
C MET A 112 11.06 4.24 10.66
N THR A 113 12.34 3.98 10.94
CA THR A 113 13.36 5.04 10.93
C THR A 113 13.81 5.28 9.50
N ILE A 114 13.47 6.46 8.96
CA ILE A 114 13.82 6.89 7.61
C ILE A 114 14.91 7.96 7.74
N PRO A 115 16.11 7.77 7.12
CA PRO A 115 17.15 8.80 7.04
C PRO A 115 16.63 10.09 6.37
N ASP A 116 17.20 11.24 6.72
CA ASP A 116 16.70 12.54 6.25
C ASP A 116 16.78 12.68 4.72
N ASP A 117 17.85 12.18 4.10
CA ASP A 117 18.02 12.20 2.66
C ASP A 117 17.03 11.29 1.91
N VAL A 118 16.65 10.16 2.51
CA VAL A 118 15.60 9.28 2.00
C VAL A 118 14.23 9.96 2.14
N ARG A 119 14.01 10.70 3.22
CA ARG A 119 12.79 11.49 3.42
C ARG A 119 12.65 12.58 2.36
N GLU A 120 13.73 13.33 2.10
CA GLU A 120 13.76 14.35 1.04
C GLU A 120 13.45 13.74 -0.33
N TYR A 121 14.03 12.57 -0.64
CA TYR A 121 13.74 11.82 -1.86
C TYR A 121 12.26 11.42 -1.97
N ILE A 122 11.65 10.89 -0.89
CA ILE A 122 10.23 10.53 -0.87
C ILE A 122 9.36 11.75 -1.12
N ASP A 123 9.67 12.89 -0.48
CA ASP A 123 8.92 14.13 -0.62
C ASP A 123 9.03 14.68 -2.06
N GLU A 124 10.19 14.61 -2.68
CA GLU A 124 10.40 15.03 -4.07
C GLU A 124 9.70 14.08 -5.05
N ALA A 125 9.87 12.77 -4.90
CA ALA A 125 9.22 11.77 -5.71
C ALA A 125 7.69 11.89 -5.62
N THR A 126 7.15 12.13 -4.41
CA THR A 126 5.70 12.30 -4.22
C THR A 126 5.15 13.53 -4.92
N ARG A 127 5.92 14.63 -4.97
CA ARG A 127 5.53 15.86 -5.68
C ARG A 127 5.55 15.70 -7.20
N ASN A 128 6.49 14.89 -7.70
CA ASN A 128 6.72 14.70 -9.13
C ASN A 128 5.97 13.49 -9.70
N THR A 129 5.36 12.66 -8.84
CA THR A 129 4.64 11.46 -9.27
C THR A 129 3.22 11.82 -9.66
N ASP A 130 2.86 11.55 -10.92
CA ASP A 130 1.50 11.64 -11.42
C ASP A 130 0.59 10.69 -10.63
N ALA A 131 -0.65 11.10 -10.40
CA ALA A 131 -1.67 10.29 -9.73
C ALA A 131 -1.94 8.95 -10.45
N ALA A 132 -1.67 8.87 -11.76
CA ALA A 132 -1.80 7.65 -12.55
C ALA A 132 -0.70 6.61 -12.28
N VAL A 133 0.47 6.99 -11.74
CA VAL A 133 1.60 6.07 -11.55
C VAL A 133 1.27 4.88 -10.64
N PRO A 134 0.64 5.06 -9.48
CA PRO A 134 0.25 3.93 -8.63
C PRO A 134 -0.76 2.99 -9.29
N GLN A 135 -1.73 3.53 -10.08
CA GLN A 135 -2.71 2.73 -10.81
C GLN A 135 -2.03 1.91 -11.92
N ASN A 136 -1.10 2.52 -12.68
CA ASN A 136 -0.33 1.83 -13.71
C ASN A 136 0.54 0.71 -13.12
N ALA A 137 1.16 0.95 -11.96
CA ALA A 137 1.93 -0.08 -11.25
C ALA A 137 1.03 -1.25 -10.80
N SER A 138 -0.17 -0.97 -10.31
CA SER A 138 -1.15 -1.99 -9.92
C SER A 138 -1.63 -2.80 -11.13
N ALA A 139 -1.86 -2.16 -12.28
CA ALA A 139 -2.24 -2.84 -13.52
C ALA A 139 -1.12 -3.73 -14.06
N ALA A 140 0.13 -3.25 -14.03
CA ALA A 140 1.30 -4.02 -14.43
C ALA A 140 1.50 -5.25 -13.52
N LEU A 141 1.31 -5.10 -12.21
CA LEU A 141 1.35 -6.20 -11.26
C LEU A 141 0.27 -7.23 -11.54
N ALA A 142 -0.97 -6.81 -11.81
CA ALA A 142 -2.06 -7.70 -12.16
C ALA A 142 -1.78 -8.49 -13.44
N ALA A 143 -1.23 -7.84 -14.46
CA ALA A 143 -0.81 -8.50 -15.70
C ALA A 143 0.31 -9.51 -15.48
N ALA A 144 1.32 -9.16 -14.67
CA ALA A 144 2.42 -10.05 -14.30
C ALA A 144 1.96 -11.27 -13.49
N MET A 145 0.93 -11.11 -12.67
CA MET A 145 0.35 -12.21 -11.89
C MET A 145 -0.52 -13.15 -12.74
N ALA A 146 -1.23 -12.60 -13.73
CA ALA A 146 -2.14 -13.39 -14.58
C ALA A 146 -1.38 -14.40 -15.45
N ASP A 147 -0.26 -14.01 -16.04
CA ASP A 147 0.62 -14.87 -16.84
C ASP A 147 2.08 -14.38 -16.71
N PRO A 148 2.81 -14.84 -15.67
CA PRO A 148 4.17 -14.37 -15.38
C PRO A 148 5.16 -14.65 -16.52
N GLU A 149 5.07 -15.82 -17.16
CA GLU A 149 5.98 -16.19 -18.23
C GLU A 149 5.77 -15.34 -19.48
N ARG A 150 4.51 -15.10 -19.84
CA ARG A 150 4.16 -14.19 -20.93
C ARG A 150 4.61 -12.77 -20.63
N TYR A 151 4.35 -12.29 -19.41
CA TYR A 151 4.77 -10.94 -19.00
C TYR A 151 6.28 -10.76 -19.12
N ILE A 152 7.08 -11.75 -18.69
CA ILE A 152 8.54 -11.73 -18.80
C ILE A 152 8.95 -11.67 -20.28
N ARG A 153 8.37 -12.53 -21.15
CA ARG A 153 8.68 -12.51 -22.59
C ARG A 153 8.36 -11.18 -23.24
N ASP A 154 7.16 -10.67 -22.99
CA ASP A 154 6.65 -9.45 -23.63
C ASP A 154 7.36 -8.17 -23.13
N ASN A 155 7.95 -8.21 -21.95
CA ASN A 155 8.61 -7.08 -21.31
C ASN A 155 10.13 -7.29 -21.09
N ARG A 156 10.75 -8.25 -21.78
CA ARG A 156 12.14 -8.65 -21.56
C ARG A 156 13.10 -7.47 -21.57
N GLU A 157 13.07 -6.66 -22.62
CA GLU A 157 13.97 -5.50 -22.76
C GLU A 157 13.83 -4.47 -21.63
N MET A 158 12.59 -4.26 -21.14
CA MET A 158 12.32 -3.39 -19.99
C MET A 158 12.89 -3.99 -18.70
N LEU A 159 12.71 -5.30 -18.49
CA LEU A 159 13.20 -6.01 -17.31
C LEU A 159 14.72 -6.06 -17.28
N ASP A 160 15.38 -6.28 -18.41
CA ASP A 160 16.84 -6.28 -18.54
C ASP A 160 17.42 -4.88 -18.22
N ARG A 161 16.77 -3.81 -18.73
CA ARG A 161 17.15 -2.43 -18.38
C ARG A 161 16.96 -2.15 -16.89
N TYR A 162 15.85 -2.58 -16.31
CA TYR A 162 15.61 -2.42 -14.89
C TYR A 162 16.69 -3.12 -14.05
N ARG A 163 17.04 -4.35 -14.43
CA ARG A 163 18.11 -5.11 -13.77
C ARG A 163 19.46 -4.40 -13.86
N ALA A 164 19.84 -3.95 -15.05
CA ALA A 164 21.09 -3.21 -15.24
C ALA A 164 21.17 -1.94 -14.37
N VAL A 165 20.05 -1.20 -14.26
CA VAL A 165 19.95 -0.05 -13.36
C VAL A 165 20.07 -0.49 -11.90
N ALA A 166 19.34 -1.54 -11.47
CA ALA A 166 19.32 -2.02 -10.10
C ALA A 166 20.71 -2.53 -9.62
N GLU A 167 21.52 -3.04 -10.54
CA GLU A 167 22.88 -3.52 -10.27
C GLU A 167 23.94 -2.40 -10.35
N SER A 168 23.63 -1.23 -10.90
CA SER A 168 24.58 -0.14 -11.05
C SER A 168 25.03 0.47 -9.72
N GLU A 169 26.29 0.89 -9.66
CA GLU A 169 26.84 1.57 -8.47
C GLU A 169 26.15 2.92 -8.22
N GLU A 170 25.69 3.59 -9.27
CA GLU A 170 24.92 4.82 -9.16
C GLU A 170 23.60 4.61 -8.42
N TYR A 171 22.85 3.56 -8.77
CA TYR A 171 21.61 3.21 -8.07
C TYR A 171 21.88 2.80 -6.61
N LYS A 172 22.89 1.98 -6.36
CA LYS A 172 23.24 1.54 -4.99
C LYS A 172 23.67 2.71 -4.09
N ALA A 173 24.21 3.78 -4.65
CA ALA A 173 24.55 5.01 -3.92
C ALA A 173 23.32 5.94 -3.72
N SER A 174 22.21 5.68 -4.38
CA SER A 174 21.04 6.57 -4.41
C SER A 174 20.16 6.51 -3.16
N PRO A 175 19.40 7.56 -2.84
CA PRO A 175 18.37 7.52 -1.82
C PRO A 175 17.25 6.50 -2.11
N ALA A 176 16.98 6.19 -3.38
CA ALA A 176 16.02 5.17 -3.79
C ALA A 176 16.43 3.77 -3.31
N TYR A 177 17.71 3.41 -3.46
CA TYR A 177 18.23 2.15 -2.94
C TYR A 177 18.17 2.10 -1.42
N ARG A 178 18.53 3.18 -0.73
CA ARG A 178 18.42 3.24 0.74
C ARG A 178 16.97 3.10 1.23
N LEU A 179 16.00 3.67 0.50
CA LEU A 179 14.58 3.44 0.78
C LEU A 179 14.24 1.95 0.63
N GLN A 180 14.66 1.31 -0.45
CA GLN A 180 14.44 -0.12 -0.66
C GLN A 180 15.01 -0.96 0.50
N GLU A 181 16.22 -0.66 0.95
CA GLU A 181 16.82 -1.36 2.09
C GLU A 181 16.09 -1.09 3.41
N CYS A 182 15.59 0.12 3.65
CA CYS A 182 14.73 0.41 4.80
C CYS A 182 13.45 -0.43 4.77
N LEU A 183 12.82 -0.60 3.60
CA LEU A 183 11.61 -1.40 3.45
C LEU A 183 11.88 -2.90 3.61
N LYS A 184 12.97 -3.41 3.05
CA LYS A 184 13.40 -4.81 3.24
C LYS A 184 13.68 -5.11 4.72
N ARG A 185 14.36 -4.20 5.41
CA ARG A 185 14.62 -4.33 6.84
C ARG A 185 13.32 -4.34 7.63
N LEU A 186 12.41 -3.41 7.35
CA LEU A 186 11.09 -3.39 7.95
C LEU A 186 10.38 -4.74 7.79
N GLN A 187 10.33 -5.28 6.56
CA GLN A 187 9.67 -6.57 6.30
C GLN A 187 10.29 -7.73 7.08
N ARG A 188 11.61 -7.72 7.31
CA ARG A 188 12.30 -8.78 8.05
C ARG A 188 12.16 -8.66 9.56
N GLU A 189 12.17 -7.44 10.09
CA GLU A 189 12.35 -7.19 11.53
C GLU A 189 11.06 -6.80 12.25
N SER A 190 10.03 -6.37 11.52
CA SER A 190 8.78 -5.88 12.13
C SER A 190 7.72 -6.95 12.36
N GLY A 191 7.90 -8.18 11.86
CA GLY A 191 6.85 -9.18 11.83
C GLY A 191 5.87 -9.00 10.64
N TYR A 192 6.27 -8.26 9.60
CA TYR A 192 5.42 -8.03 8.42
C TYR A 192 4.93 -9.35 7.80
N ASN A 193 5.86 -10.30 7.58
CA ASN A 193 5.54 -11.59 6.98
C ASN A 193 4.92 -12.60 7.96
N ASP A 194 5.23 -12.48 9.26
CA ASP A 194 4.84 -13.48 10.26
C ASP A 194 3.58 -13.09 11.05
N VAL A 195 3.25 -11.79 11.10
CA VAL A 195 2.11 -11.26 11.86
C VAL A 195 1.12 -10.55 10.95
N PHE A 196 1.59 -9.51 10.20
CA PHE A 196 0.69 -8.65 9.44
C PHE A 196 0.06 -9.37 8.24
N ILE A 197 0.84 -9.97 7.36
CA ILE A 197 0.31 -10.68 6.18
C ILE A 197 -0.62 -11.83 6.57
N PRO A 198 -0.28 -12.73 7.52
CA PRO A 198 -1.21 -13.76 7.97
C PRO A 198 -2.50 -13.21 8.59
N ALA A 199 -2.43 -12.07 9.29
CA ALA A 199 -3.63 -11.42 9.81
C ALA A 199 -4.52 -10.88 8.69
N VAL A 200 -3.94 -10.24 7.65
CA VAL A 200 -4.72 -9.78 6.48
C VAL A 200 -5.36 -10.95 5.74
N GLN A 201 -4.67 -12.09 5.61
CA GLN A 201 -5.22 -13.31 4.99
C GLN A 201 -6.40 -13.89 5.79
N ARG A 202 -6.36 -13.86 7.12
CA ARG A 202 -7.49 -14.30 7.97
C ARG A 202 -8.64 -13.30 7.93
N LEU A 203 -8.35 -12.01 7.87
CA LEU A 203 -9.37 -10.97 7.75
C LEU A 203 -10.11 -11.07 6.41
N SER A 204 -9.38 -11.29 5.32
CA SER A 204 -9.90 -11.36 3.96
C SER A 204 -9.44 -12.64 3.25
N PRO A 205 -10.31 -13.66 3.13
CA PRO A 205 -10.02 -14.85 2.34
C PRO A 205 -9.65 -14.53 0.88
N ALA A 206 -10.26 -13.49 0.30
CA ALA A 206 -9.94 -13.02 -1.03
C ALA A 206 -8.47 -12.54 -1.13
N TYR A 207 -7.96 -11.87 -0.10
CA TYR A 207 -6.54 -11.54 -0.02
C TYR A 207 -5.66 -12.79 0.09
N GLY A 208 -6.11 -13.80 0.81
CA GLY A 208 -5.41 -15.08 0.91
C GLY A 208 -5.16 -15.73 -0.46
N GLU A 209 -6.19 -15.79 -1.31
CA GLU A 209 -6.07 -16.34 -2.67
C GLU A 209 -5.21 -15.42 -3.58
N TYR A 210 -5.39 -14.12 -3.50
CA TYR A 210 -4.55 -13.15 -4.19
C TYR A 210 -3.07 -13.33 -3.81
N TYR A 211 -2.76 -13.46 -2.53
CA TYR A 211 -1.40 -13.61 -2.03
C TYR A 211 -0.73 -14.90 -2.50
N LYS A 212 -1.46 -16.02 -2.56
CA LYS A 212 -0.97 -17.28 -3.15
C LYS A 212 -0.57 -17.09 -4.62
N THR A 213 -1.41 -16.41 -5.40
CA THR A 213 -1.15 -16.11 -6.81
C THR A 213 0.08 -15.20 -6.96
N LEU A 214 0.20 -14.18 -6.10
CA LEU A 214 1.35 -13.29 -6.05
C LEU A 214 2.65 -14.05 -5.74
N GLN A 215 2.64 -14.96 -4.77
CA GLN A 215 3.80 -15.77 -4.41
C GLN A 215 4.19 -16.74 -5.55
N ALA A 216 3.21 -17.35 -6.21
CA ALA A 216 3.46 -18.21 -7.36
C ALA A 216 4.12 -17.43 -8.52
N ALA A 217 3.60 -16.25 -8.85
CA ALA A 217 4.18 -15.36 -9.85
C ALA A 217 5.60 -14.93 -9.50
N ASN A 218 5.81 -14.51 -8.24
CA ASN A 218 7.14 -14.14 -7.75
C ASN A 218 8.16 -15.29 -7.87
N GLY A 219 7.74 -16.53 -7.61
CA GLY A 219 8.59 -17.71 -7.80
C GLY A 219 9.01 -17.92 -9.26
N VAL A 220 8.15 -17.59 -10.24
CA VAL A 220 8.52 -17.62 -11.67
C VAL A 220 9.56 -16.55 -11.97
N PHE A 221 9.36 -15.31 -11.53
CA PHE A 221 10.33 -14.23 -11.71
C PHE A 221 11.68 -14.55 -11.07
N GLN A 222 11.69 -15.04 -9.85
CA GLN A 222 12.95 -15.39 -9.16
C GLN A 222 13.74 -16.45 -9.92
N ARG A 223 13.09 -17.51 -10.43
CA ARG A 223 13.75 -18.54 -11.23
C ARG A 223 14.32 -17.98 -12.53
N HIS A 224 13.59 -17.10 -13.20
CA HIS A 224 14.06 -16.46 -14.44
C HIS A 224 15.34 -15.65 -14.20
N PHE A 225 15.38 -14.83 -13.14
CA PHE A 225 16.54 -13.99 -12.84
C PHE A 225 17.72 -14.73 -12.16
N GLN A 226 17.53 -15.96 -11.68
CA GLN A 226 18.61 -16.77 -11.14
C GLN A 226 19.29 -17.66 -12.20
N GLN A 227 18.65 -17.87 -13.34
CA GLN A 227 19.17 -18.71 -14.43
C GLN A 227 19.96 -17.94 -15.50
N GLU A 228 19.98 -16.63 -15.45
CA GLU A 228 20.77 -15.70 -16.28
C GLU A 228 21.95 -15.11 -15.48
#